data_7b795130c83929b4a50dc0eaa8c48115
#
_entry.id   7b795130c83929b4a50dc0eaa8c48115
#
_cell.length_a   1.000
_cell.length_b   1.000
_cell.length_c   1.000
_cell.angle_alpha   90.00
_cell.angle_beta   90.00
_cell.angle_gamma   90.00
#
_symmetry.space_group_name_H-M   'P 1'
#
loop_
_entity.id
_entity.type
_entity.pdbx_description
1 polymer ?
#
loop_
_entity_poly.entity_id
_entity_poly.type
_entity_poly.pdbx_seq_one_letter_code
_entity_poly.pdbx_strand_id
1 'polypeptide(L)'
;MSLLHLPDLFHPRVVEDLKEPEPLDTHPDALRFDVCAVAAPVVSRPRPLIYPKLGLDAPSALDDVRLKQQLLVQRCEAFELLDAEGRPSWWGRVAILDLPPGLTAGDVLRWRRDVRSDRGCAALYAPYLRCAPAEDALAPLVTVPPGGAVCGIIARRERALGVHVAPANEPLAGVVALHEDGLLPEPGFLHEERVNAIRPTERDLRLLGSRTTSDDLDWTHLSVRRVLHWLERQLAIDSRWAVFEPDDRILRGRLSRGVELRLQGLYEAGGLQGRTAGEAYFVRANAPSTGAGEGRVVLEVGVAPAVPAEFIVFELSRLEDGRTRVEVRRGG
;
A
#
# COMPACT_ATOMS: atom_id res chain seq x y z
N MET A 1 2.68 -4.21 7.72
CA MET A 1 2.05 -4.27 6.39
C MET A 1 2.85 -3.42 5.43
N SER A 2 2.94 -3.79 4.17
CA SER A 2 3.69 -3.00 3.19
C SER A 2 2.73 -2.38 2.19
N LEU A 3 2.79 -1.06 2.06
CA LEU A 3 2.19 -0.32 0.96
C LEU A 3 3.28 -0.14 -0.10
N LEU A 4 2.95 -0.42 -1.35
CA LEU A 4 3.83 -0.20 -2.49
C LEU A 4 3.25 0.91 -3.35
N HIS A 5 4.03 1.94 -3.55
CA HIS A 5 3.75 3.05 -4.45
C HIS A 5 5.01 3.33 -5.26
N LEU A 6 4.86 3.62 -6.53
CA LEU A 6 5.94 3.96 -7.44
C LEU A 6 5.76 5.40 -7.91
N PRO A 7 6.28 6.39 -7.17
CA PRO A 7 6.08 7.81 -7.46
C PRO A 7 6.70 8.24 -8.79
N ASP A 8 7.80 7.58 -9.17
CA ASP A 8 8.59 7.95 -10.35
C ASP A 8 8.06 7.38 -11.68
N LEU A 9 6.91 6.68 -11.66
CA LEU A 9 6.29 6.16 -12.89
C LEU A 9 5.93 7.27 -13.90
N PHE A 10 5.70 8.47 -13.39
CA PHE A 10 5.18 9.62 -14.12
C PHE A 10 6.25 10.67 -14.43
N HIS A 11 7.49 10.45 -14.02
CA HIS A 11 8.60 11.33 -14.39
C HIS A 11 9.16 10.93 -15.74
N PRO A 12 9.26 11.87 -16.69
CA PRO A 12 10.00 11.62 -17.91
C PRO A 12 11.43 11.23 -17.52
N ARG A 13 12.00 10.23 -18.19
CA ARG A 13 13.42 9.94 -18.12
C ARG A 13 14.20 11.03 -18.89
N VAL A 14 14.10 12.26 -18.45
CA VAL A 14 15.08 13.27 -18.84
C VAL A 14 16.28 13.01 -17.93
N VAL A 15 17.14 12.09 -18.35
CA VAL A 15 18.53 12.18 -17.98
C VAL A 15 19.00 13.43 -18.74
N GLU A 16 18.87 14.61 -18.11
CA GLU A 16 19.73 15.71 -18.54
C GLU A 16 21.14 15.16 -18.36
N ASP A 17 21.87 15.05 -19.47
CA ASP A 17 23.30 14.87 -19.41
C ASP A 17 23.79 15.89 -18.39
N LEU A 18 24.17 15.41 -17.21
CA LEU A 18 24.86 16.24 -16.25
C LEU A 18 26.08 16.73 -17.02
N LYS A 19 26.01 17.96 -17.53
CA LYS A 19 27.20 18.61 -18.08
C LYS A 19 28.27 18.35 -17.06
N GLU A 20 29.31 17.62 -17.51
CA GLU A 20 30.49 17.43 -16.67
C GLU A 20 30.81 18.81 -16.09
N PRO A 21 31.04 18.91 -14.76
CA PRO A 21 31.40 20.17 -14.19
C PRO A 21 32.58 20.69 -14.97
N GLU A 22 32.47 21.90 -15.54
CA GLU A 22 33.55 22.52 -16.25
C GLU A 22 34.80 22.36 -15.41
N PRO A 23 35.91 21.84 -15.94
CA PRO A 23 37.11 21.63 -15.17
C PRO A 23 37.43 22.96 -14.50
N LEU A 24 37.56 22.92 -13.18
CA LEU A 24 38.00 24.08 -12.40
C LEU A 24 39.23 24.62 -13.09
N ASP A 25 39.13 25.84 -13.61
CA ASP A 25 40.21 26.56 -14.22
C ASP A 25 41.36 26.61 -13.17
N THR A 26 42.28 25.70 -13.28
CA THR A 26 43.49 25.68 -12.46
C THR A 26 44.43 26.75 -12.96
N HIS A 27 44.03 28.01 -12.80
CA HIS A 27 44.94 29.11 -13.01
C HIS A 27 46.14 28.93 -12.06
N PRO A 28 47.37 29.02 -12.52
CA PRO A 28 48.57 28.85 -11.70
C PRO A 28 48.65 29.84 -10.54
N ASP A 29 47.83 30.90 -10.53
CA ASP A 29 47.72 31.87 -9.43
C ASP A 29 46.76 31.41 -8.29
N ALA A 30 46.06 30.29 -8.40
CA ALA A 30 45.16 29.77 -7.39
C ALA A 30 45.87 29.21 -6.15
N LEU A 31 47.22 29.19 -6.16
CA LEU A 31 48.05 28.77 -5.04
C LEU A 31 48.61 29.95 -4.18
N ARG A 32 48.20 31.19 -4.44
CA ARG A 32 48.51 32.30 -3.52
C ARG A 32 47.52 32.26 -2.36
N PHE A 33 48.02 31.93 -1.18
CA PHE A 33 47.35 32.17 0.08
C PHE A 33 47.22 33.68 0.29
N ASP A 34 46.11 34.26 -0.11
CA ASP A 34 45.72 35.57 0.37
C ASP A 34 45.23 35.48 1.81
N VAL A 35 45.81 36.35 2.64
CA VAL A 35 45.49 36.49 4.05
C VAL A 35 43.99 36.71 4.20
N CYS A 36 43.33 35.78 4.91
CA CYS A 36 41.97 35.83 5.41
C CYS A 36 41.11 37.05 4.98
N ALA A 37 40.70 37.10 3.73
CA ALA A 37 39.56 37.91 3.35
C ALA A 37 38.32 37.19 3.89
N VAL A 38 37.54 37.90 4.73
CA VAL A 38 36.23 37.41 5.18
C VAL A 38 35.46 36.99 3.93
N ALA A 39 35.27 35.69 3.77
CA ALA A 39 34.55 35.16 2.63
C ALA A 39 33.17 35.84 2.60
N ALA A 40 32.91 36.58 1.53
CA ALA A 40 31.59 37.12 1.29
C ALA A 40 30.61 35.94 1.37
N PRO A 41 29.46 36.06 2.04
CA PRO A 41 28.52 34.96 2.13
C PRO A 41 28.26 34.49 0.71
N VAL A 42 28.58 33.22 0.44
CA VAL A 42 28.19 32.59 -0.83
C VAL A 42 26.68 32.56 -0.82
N VAL A 43 26.08 33.57 -1.44
CA VAL A 43 24.66 33.54 -1.78
C VAL A 43 24.56 32.46 -2.82
N SER A 44 24.34 31.22 -2.37
CA SER A 44 23.95 30.14 -3.26
C SER A 44 22.63 30.58 -3.90
N ARG A 45 22.70 31.07 -5.12
CA ARG A 45 21.48 31.31 -5.89
C ARG A 45 20.76 29.96 -5.93
N PRO A 46 19.51 29.89 -5.42
CA PRO A 46 18.76 28.65 -5.51
C PRO A 46 18.78 28.27 -6.98
N ARG A 47 19.25 27.06 -7.30
CA ARG A 47 19.08 26.52 -8.65
C ARG A 47 17.61 26.60 -8.96
N PRO A 48 17.20 27.17 -10.11
CA PRO A 48 15.81 27.12 -10.50
C PRO A 48 15.44 25.64 -10.53
N LEU A 49 14.54 25.23 -9.63
CA LEU A 49 13.99 23.89 -9.60
C LEU A 49 13.15 23.78 -10.89
N ILE A 50 13.72 23.16 -11.91
CA ILE A 50 12.99 22.81 -13.13
C ILE A 50 12.15 21.61 -12.77
N TYR A 51 10.89 21.88 -12.40
CA TYR A 51 9.92 20.80 -12.17
C TYR A 51 9.59 20.17 -13.51
N PRO A 52 9.94 18.91 -13.73
CA PRO A 52 9.65 18.26 -14.99
C PRO A 52 8.14 18.25 -15.21
N LYS A 53 7.71 18.56 -16.42
CA LYS A 53 6.33 18.28 -16.86
C LYS A 53 6.10 16.78 -16.71
N LEU A 54 4.87 16.36 -16.39
CA LEU A 54 4.55 14.95 -16.13
C LEU A 54 4.89 13.99 -17.29
N GLY A 55 5.20 14.50 -18.49
CA GLY A 55 5.64 13.66 -19.62
C GLY A 55 4.59 12.65 -20.11
N LEU A 56 3.32 12.87 -19.76
CA LEU A 56 2.20 11.97 -20.09
C LEU A 56 1.51 12.33 -21.41
N ASP A 57 2.04 13.30 -22.14
CA ASP A 57 1.42 13.82 -23.36
C ASP A 57 1.45 12.81 -24.53
N ALA A 58 2.30 11.78 -24.44
CA ALA A 58 2.38 10.75 -25.46
C ALA A 58 1.57 9.50 -25.04
N PRO A 59 0.73 8.94 -25.93
CA PRO A 59 -0.03 7.71 -25.64
C PRO A 59 0.87 6.54 -25.18
N SER A 60 2.09 6.43 -25.75
CA SER A 60 3.07 5.42 -25.35
C SER A 60 3.53 5.54 -23.90
N ALA A 61 3.55 6.75 -23.34
CA ALA A 61 3.90 6.98 -21.94
C ALA A 61 2.80 6.47 -21.00
N LEU A 62 1.53 6.66 -21.36
CA LEU A 62 0.39 6.14 -20.63
C LEU A 62 0.36 4.60 -20.63
N ASP A 63 0.66 3.97 -21.78
CA ASP A 63 0.74 2.53 -21.89
C ASP A 63 1.88 1.94 -21.04
N ASP A 64 3.03 2.58 -20.99
CA ASP A 64 4.16 2.18 -20.14
C ASP A 64 3.79 2.26 -18.66
N VAL A 65 3.16 3.35 -18.23
CA VAL A 65 2.67 3.51 -16.85
C VAL A 65 1.65 2.42 -16.51
N ARG A 66 0.69 2.18 -17.38
CA ARG A 66 -0.34 1.16 -17.19
C ARG A 66 0.28 -0.23 -17.03
N LEU A 67 1.22 -0.61 -17.91
CA LEU A 67 1.94 -1.88 -17.84
C LEU A 67 2.70 -2.03 -16.51
N LYS A 68 3.40 -0.99 -16.07
CA LYS A 68 4.13 -1.00 -14.80
C LYS A 68 3.19 -1.15 -13.60
N GLN A 69 2.04 -0.50 -13.63
CA GLN A 69 1.02 -0.67 -12.59
C GLN A 69 0.44 -2.09 -12.59
N GLN A 70 0.17 -2.68 -13.75
CA GLN A 70 -0.25 -4.09 -13.86
C GLN A 70 0.78 -5.04 -13.25
N LEU A 71 2.05 -4.85 -13.58
CA LEU A 71 3.15 -5.65 -13.00
C LEU A 71 3.22 -5.49 -11.48
N LEU A 72 3.01 -4.27 -10.96
CA LEU A 72 2.97 -4.01 -9.52
C LEU A 72 1.82 -4.77 -8.86
N VAL A 73 0.62 -4.76 -9.44
CA VAL A 73 -0.54 -5.52 -8.95
C VAL A 73 -0.23 -7.01 -8.92
N GLN A 74 0.26 -7.55 -10.01
CA GLN A 74 0.64 -8.97 -10.09
C GLN A 74 1.66 -9.36 -9.02
N ARG A 75 2.63 -8.49 -8.74
CA ARG A 75 3.64 -8.70 -7.68
C ARG A 75 3.04 -8.62 -6.27
N CYS A 76 1.98 -7.82 -6.08
CA CYS A 76 1.27 -7.77 -4.80
C CYS A 76 0.38 -9.01 -4.59
N GLU A 77 -0.16 -9.58 -5.66
CA GLU A 77 -0.99 -10.78 -5.62
C GLU A 77 -0.20 -12.07 -5.51
N ALA A 78 1.05 -12.07 -5.98
CA ALA A 78 1.90 -13.25 -5.89
C ALA A 78 2.19 -13.58 -4.43
N PHE A 79 1.69 -14.73 -3.97
CA PHE A 79 1.85 -15.19 -2.59
C PHE A 79 3.29 -15.50 -2.20
N GLU A 80 4.12 -15.81 -3.17
CA GLU A 80 5.48 -16.29 -2.96
C GLU A 80 6.49 -15.33 -3.58
N LEU A 81 6.57 -14.12 -3.01
CA LEU A 81 7.78 -13.34 -3.22
C LEU A 81 8.83 -13.87 -2.25
N LEU A 82 9.87 -14.43 -2.80
CA LEU A 82 11.05 -14.77 -2.04
C LEU A 82 11.76 -13.47 -1.63
N ASP A 83 12.21 -13.39 -0.38
CA ASP A 83 13.12 -12.31 0.02
C ASP A 83 14.50 -12.50 -0.63
N ALA A 84 15.44 -11.60 -0.36
CA ALA A 84 16.79 -11.65 -0.92
C ALA A 84 17.53 -12.95 -0.57
N GLU A 85 17.10 -13.64 0.49
CA GLU A 85 17.65 -14.92 0.98
C GLU A 85 16.87 -16.13 0.48
N GLY A 86 15.92 -15.95 -0.46
CA GLY A 86 15.13 -17.04 -1.02
C GLY A 86 14.03 -17.59 -0.10
N ARG A 87 13.68 -16.88 0.97
CA ARG A 87 12.61 -17.26 1.90
C ARG A 87 11.27 -16.68 1.45
N PRO A 88 10.14 -17.37 1.60
CA PRO A 88 8.83 -16.81 1.32
C PRO A 88 8.59 -15.53 2.12
N SER A 89 8.37 -14.43 1.42
CA SER A 89 8.01 -13.18 2.03
C SER A 89 6.49 -13.16 2.27
N TRP A 90 6.06 -13.64 3.41
CA TRP A 90 4.66 -13.75 3.87
C TRP A 90 3.96 -12.40 4.10
N TRP A 91 4.57 -11.32 3.67
CA TRP A 91 4.08 -9.98 3.94
C TRP A 91 3.08 -9.58 2.86
N GLY A 92 1.81 -9.66 3.19
CA GLY A 92 0.77 -9.11 2.35
C GLY A 92 1.10 -7.66 1.95
N ARG A 93 1.01 -7.37 0.66
CA ARG A 93 1.31 -6.07 0.05
C ARG A 93 0.07 -5.53 -0.63
N VAL A 94 -0.07 -4.22 -0.62
CA VAL A 94 -1.12 -3.53 -1.35
C VAL A 94 -0.47 -2.48 -2.25
N ALA A 95 -0.80 -2.52 -3.53
CA ALA A 95 -0.42 -1.51 -4.50
C ALA A 95 -1.32 -0.28 -4.36
N ILE A 96 -0.72 0.87 -4.14
CA ILE A 96 -1.40 2.17 -4.22
C ILE A 96 -1.09 2.75 -5.59
N LEU A 97 -2.13 2.88 -6.40
CA LEU A 97 -2.04 3.24 -7.81
C LEU A 97 -2.65 4.62 -8.05
N ASP A 98 -2.09 5.31 -9.01
CA ASP A 98 -2.52 6.64 -9.41
C ASP A 98 -3.15 6.58 -10.79
N LEU A 99 -4.34 7.16 -10.93
CA LEU A 99 -5.00 7.32 -12.22
C LEU A 99 -4.44 8.58 -12.90
N PRO A 100 -3.79 8.46 -14.06
CA PRO A 100 -3.25 9.63 -14.78
C PRO A 100 -4.31 10.67 -15.10
N PRO A 101 -3.93 11.95 -15.17
CA PRO A 101 -4.84 13.01 -15.59
C PRO A 101 -5.17 12.92 -17.10
N GLY A 102 -6.21 13.63 -17.52
CA GLY A 102 -6.58 13.74 -18.94
C GLY A 102 -7.30 12.54 -19.55
N LEU A 103 -7.68 11.55 -18.75
CA LEU A 103 -8.38 10.35 -19.22
C LEU A 103 -9.87 10.60 -19.39
N THR A 104 -10.43 10.10 -20.50
CA THR A 104 -11.88 10.03 -20.68
C THR A 104 -12.52 8.96 -19.80
N ALA A 105 -13.85 9.00 -19.60
CA ALA A 105 -14.56 7.96 -18.86
C ALA A 105 -14.28 6.54 -19.42
N GLY A 106 -14.21 6.39 -20.75
CA GLY A 106 -13.87 5.13 -21.38
C GLY A 106 -12.44 4.66 -21.11
N ASP A 107 -11.49 5.61 -20.97
CA ASP A 107 -10.10 5.30 -20.64
C ASP A 107 -9.97 4.90 -19.18
N VAL A 108 -10.71 5.55 -18.27
CA VAL A 108 -10.78 5.19 -16.84
C VAL A 108 -11.27 3.75 -16.67
N LEU A 109 -12.34 3.37 -17.38
CA LEU A 109 -12.86 2.00 -17.37
C LEU A 109 -11.83 0.98 -17.84
N ARG A 110 -11.13 1.29 -18.94
CA ARG A 110 -10.07 0.42 -19.46
C ARG A 110 -8.93 0.30 -18.46
N TRP A 111 -8.47 1.45 -17.92
CA TRP A 111 -7.39 1.48 -16.95
C TRP A 111 -7.71 0.65 -15.70
N ARG A 112 -8.89 0.90 -15.12
CA ARG A 112 -9.36 0.18 -13.94
C ARG A 112 -9.41 -1.34 -14.18
N ARG A 113 -9.91 -1.79 -15.33
CA ARG A 113 -9.95 -3.20 -15.72
C ARG A 113 -8.55 -3.80 -15.81
N ASP A 114 -7.63 -3.07 -16.39
CA ASP A 114 -6.26 -3.52 -16.61
C ASP A 114 -5.46 -3.63 -15.31
N VAL A 115 -5.75 -2.78 -14.31
CA VAL A 115 -5.13 -2.83 -12.98
C VAL A 115 -6.01 -3.53 -11.93
N ARG A 116 -6.97 -4.35 -12.38
CA ARG A 116 -7.82 -5.13 -11.49
C ARG A 116 -6.99 -6.11 -10.66
N SER A 117 -7.37 -6.24 -9.39
CA SER A 117 -6.82 -7.22 -8.47
C SER A 117 -7.91 -8.16 -8.00
N ASP A 118 -7.82 -9.43 -8.33
CA ASP A 118 -8.83 -10.42 -7.92
C ASP A 118 -8.86 -10.63 -6.40
N ARG A 119 -7.74 -10.35 -5.73
CA ARG A 119 -7.57 -10.50 -4.28
C ARG A 119 -7.65 -9.19 -3.51
N GLY A 120 -8.01 -8.09 -4.14
CA GLY A 120 -8.07 -6.79 -3.50
C GLY A 120 -6.71 -6.21 -3.07
N CYS A 121 -5.62 -6.62 -3.73
CA CYS A 121 -4.27 -6.17 -3.42
C CYS A 121 -3.89 -4.85 -4.11
N ALA A 122 -4.84 -4.14 -4.69
CA ALA A 122 -4.62 -2.83 -5.32
C ALA A 122 -5.75 -1.87 -5.01
N ALA A 123 -5.43 -0.57 -4.94
CA ALA A 123 -6.39 0.52 -4.81
C ALA A 123 -5.96 1.68 -5.69
N LEU A 124 -6.89 2.24 -6.48
CA LEU A 124 -6.66 3.27 -7.48
C LEU A 124 -7.20 4.61 -6.98
N TYR A 125 -6.42 5.69 -7.16
CA TYR A 125 -6.71 7.02 -6.62
C TYR A 125 -6.64 8.10 -7.70
N ALA A 126 -7.51 9.09 -7.58
CA ALA A 126 -7.58 10.28 -8.43
C ALA A 126 -8.19 11.47 -7.66
N PRO A 127 -7.99 12.70 -8.14
CA PRO A 127 -7.09 13.17 -9.19
C PRO A 127 -5.67 13.41 -8.67
N TYR A 128 -4.79 13.89 -9.54
CA TYR A 128 -3.49 14.41 -9.16
C TYR A 128 -3.62 15.65 -8.29
N LEU A 129 -2.57 15.93 -7.53
CA LEU A 129 -2.51 16.98 -6.52
C LEU A 129 -1.60 18.11 -6.96
N ARG A 130 -1.92 19.33 -6.54
CA ARG A 130 -1.05 20.50 -6.70
C ARG A 130 -0.52 20.90 -5.33
N CYS A 131 0.78 20.79 -5.17
CA CYS A 131 1.49 21.04 -3.92
C CYS A 131 2.45 22.21 -4.08
N ALA A 132 2.63 23.00 -3.01
CA ALA A 132 3.73 23.93 -2.96
C ALA A 132 5.06 23.19 -2.79
N PRO A 133 6.13 23.58 -3.47
CA PRO A 133 7.45 23.02 -3.24
C PRO A 133 7.89 23.24 -1.78
N ALA A 134 8.56 22.23 -1.21
CA ALA A 134 8.99 22.29 0.19
C ALA A 134 10.05 23.37 0.44
N GLU A 135 10.84 23.69 -0.57
CA GLU A 135 11.98 24.62 -0.46
C GLU A 135 11.63 26.07 -0.77
N ASP A 136 10.54 26.33 -1.49
CA ASP A 136 10.09 27.67 -1.86
C ASP A 136 8.57 27.72 -1.98
N ALA A 137 7.93 28.24 -0.96
CA ALA A 137 6.46 28.40 -0.92
C ALA A 137 5.92 29.40 -1.97
N LEU A 138 6.76 30.24 -2.55
CA LEU A 138 6.39 31.20 -3.59
C LEU A 138 6.60 30.66 -5.01
N ALA A 139 7.24 29.49 -5.14
CA ALA A 139 7.43 28.85 -6.43
C ALA A 139 6.09 28.34 -7.00
N PRO A 140 6.00 28.15 -8.31
CA PRO A 140 4.81 27.56 -8.93
C PRO A 140 4.45 26.23 -8.33
N LEU A 141 3.15 25.95 -8.19
CA LEU A 141 2.65 24.68 -7.67
C LEU A 141 3.08 23.52 -8.57
N VAL A 142 3.54 22.44 -7.93
CA VAL A 142 3.95 21.21 -8.61
C VAL A 142 2.77 20.25 -8.66
N THR A 143 2.57 19.61 -9.81
CA THR A 143 1.59 18.53 -9.95
C THR A 143 2.26 17.22 -9.58
N VAL A 144 1.66 16.50 -8.62
CA VAL A 144 2.17 15.22 -8.12
C VAL A 144 1.07 14.16 -8.08
N PRO A 145 1.41 12.87 -8.24
CA PRO A 145 0.44 11.79 -8.09
C PRO A 145 -0.04 11.70 -6.63
N PRO A 146 -1.31 11.29 -6.40
CA PRO A 146 -1.91 11.26 -5.06
C PRO A 146 -1.37 10.15 -4.14
N GLY A 147 -0.79 9.07 -4.68
CA GLY A 147 -0.46 7.87 -3.94
C GLY A 147 0.47 8.09 -2.76
N GLY A 148 1.44 9.01 -2.85
CA GLY A 148 2.31 9.37 -1.73
C GLY A 148 1.53 9.96 -0.55
N ALA A 149 0.62 10.91 -0.82
CA ALA A 149 -0.25 11.51 0.20
C ALA A 149 -1.20 10.46 0.79
N VAL A 150 -1.77 9.59 -0.04
CA VAL A 150 -2.63 8.47 0.38
C VAL A 150 -1.88 7.51 1.30
N CYS A 151 -0.66 7.12 0.96
CA CYS A 151 0.18 6.29 1.84
C CYS A 151 0.41 6.96 3.19
N GLY A 152 0.64 8.27 3.21
CA GLY A 152 0.77 9.06 4.43
C GLY A 152 -0.51 9.06 5.29
N ILE A 153 -1.68 9.23 4.67
CA ILE A 153 -2.98 9.15 5.34
C ILE A 153 -3.18 7.76 5.95
N ILE A 154 -2.93 6.70 5.18
CA ILE A 154 -3.07 5.32 5.62
C ILE A 154 -2.18 5.07 6.84
N ALA A 155 -0.90 5.46 6.78
CA ALA A 155 0.05 5.25 7.87
C ALA A 155 -0.33 6.03 9.14
N ARG A 156 -0.76 7.29 8.98
CA ARG A 156 -1.23 8.13 10.09
C ARG A 156 -2.44 7.51 10.79
N ARG A 157 -3.42 7.07 10.00
CA ARG A 157 -4.66 6.51 10.52
C ARG A 157 -4.45 5.15 11.18
N GLU A 158 -3.63 4.30 10.57
CA GLU A 158 -3.24 3.01 11.18
C GLU A 158 -2.56 3.19 12.54
N ARG A 159 -1.67 4.16 12.63
CA ARG A 159 -0.97 4.47 13.89
C ARG A 159 -1.90 5.00 14.98
N ALA A 160 -2.90 5.80 14.61
CA ALA A 160 -3.80 6.45 15.55
C ALA A 160 -4.97 5.55 15.98
N LEU A 161 -5.55 4.78 15.06
CA LEU A 161 -6.83 4.09 15.26
C LEU A 161 -6.76 2.58 15.00
N GLY A 162 -5.67 2.10 14.40
CA GLY A 162 -5.51 0.69 14.03
C GLY A 162 -5.76 0.41 12.56
N VAL A 163 -5.29 -0.77 12.12
CA VAL A 163 -5.29 -1.22 10.73
C VAL A 163 -6.71 -1.43 10.15
N HIS A 164 -7.68 -1.70 11.02
CA HIS A 164 -9.07 -2.01 10.65
C HIS A 164 -9.86 -0.78 10.23
N VAL A 165 -9.41 0.41 10.60
CA VAL A 165 -10.13 1.64 10.29
C VAL A 165 -9.87 2.06 8.84
N ALA A 166 -10.96 2.24 8.07
CA ALA A 166 -10.86 2.64 6.67
C ALA A 166 -10.18 4.01 6.53
N PRO A 167 -9.18 4.16 5.64
CA PRO A 167 -8.53 5.44 5.38
C PRO A 167 -9.38 6.32 4.45
N ALA A 168 -10.60 6.60 4.84
CA ALA A 168 -11.54 7.43 4.11
C ALA A 168 -12.05 8.59 4.97
N ASN A 169 -12.55 9.64 4.32
CA ASN A 169 -12.96 10.90 4.93
C ASN A 169 -11.83 11.60 5.72
N GLU A 170 -10.61 11.47 5.20
CA GLU A 170 -9.41 12.03 5.82
C GLU A 170 -8.92 13.26 5.07
N PRO A 171 -8.53 14.34 5.79
CA PRO A 171 -7.98 15.53 5.17
C PRO A 171 -6.56 15.27 4.64
N LEU A 172 -6.26 15.90 3.49
CA LEU A 172 -4.92 15.94 2.92
C LEU A 172 -4.14 17.12 3.51
N ALA A 173 -2.95 16.86 4.00
CA ALA A 173 -2.04 17.89 4.46
C ALA A 173 -1.05 18.27 3.35
N GLY A 174 -0.69 19.55 3.24
CA GLY A 174 0.32 20.03 2.28
C GLY A 174 -0.16 20.12 0.83
N VAL A 175 -1.44 19.89 0.57
CA VAL A 175 -2.05 20.01 -0.76
C VAL A 175 -2.79 21.33 -0.87
N VAL A 176 -2.48 22.11 -1.91
CA VAL A 176 -3.07 23.42 -2.15
C VAL A 176 -4.33 23.33 -3.01
N ALA A 177 -4.30 22.50 -4.05
CA ALA A 177 -5.40 22.32 -4.99
C ALA A 177 -5.36 20.91 -5.62
N LEU A 178 -6.42 20.56 -6.32
CA LEU A 178 -6.45 19.42 -7.21
C LEU A 178 -5.97 19.84 -8.60
N HIS A 179 -5.36 18.88 -9.31
CA HIS A 179 -5.08 19.06 -10.73
C HIS A 179 -6.35 18.76 -11.50
N GLU A 180 -7.00 19.83 -11.97
CA GLU A 180 -8.25 19.74 -12.71
C GLU A 180 -7.95 19.81 -14.21
N ASP A 181 -8.07 18.67 -14.89
CA ASP A 181 -8.04 18.64 -16.36
C ASP A 181 -9.45 18.79 -16.98
N GLY A 182 -10.43 19.18 -16.20
CA GLY A 182 -11.81 19.39 -16.65
C GLY A 182 -12.57 18.13 -17.12
N LEU A 183 -11.91 16.98 -17.11
CA LEU A 183 -12.42 15.72 -17.68
C LEU A 183 -12.58 14.58 -16.65
N LEU A 184 -12.39 14.87 -15.36
CA LEU A 184 -12.66 13.83 -14.36
C LEU A 184 -14.13 13.45 -14.41
N PRO A 185 -14.43 12.16 -14.60
CA PRO A 185 -15.80 11.68 -14.56
C PRO A 185 -16.52 12.10 -13.29
N GLU A 186 -17.83 12.19 -13.37
CA GLU A 186 -18.69 12.47 -12.23
C GLU A 186 -18.31 11.64 -11.00
N PRO A 187 -18.38 12.20 -9.77
CA PRO A 187 -18.02 11.50 -8.54
C PRO A 187 -18.68 10.14 -8.36
N GLY A 188 -19.95 10.01 -8.76
CA GLY A 188 -20.70 8.77 -8.74
C GLY A 188 -20.06 7.71 -9.60
N PHE A 189 -19.69 8.06 -10.83
CA PHE A 189 -19.03 7.16 -11.76
C PHE A 189 -17.69 6.64 -11.19
N LEU A 190 -16.84 7.51 -10.67
CA LEU A 190 -15.56 7.08 -10.06
C LEU A 190 -15.79 6.10 -8.90
N HIS A 191 -16.83 6.35 -8.08
CA HIS A 191 -17.16 5.48 -6.97
C HIS A 191 -17.66 4.11 -7.43
N GLU A 192 -18.55 4.07 -8.43
CA GLU A 192 -19.04 2.82 -9.04
C GLU A 192 -17.89 2.03 -9.63
N GLU A 193 -16.97 2.69 -10.33
CA GLU A 193 -15.79 2.09 -10.93
C GLU A 193 -14.66 1.83 -9.93
N ARG A 194 -14.92 1.99 -8.62
CA ARG A 194 -13.95 1.70 -7.54
C ARG A 194 -12.66 2.51 -7.63
N VAL A 195 -12.74 3.72 -8.19
CA VAL A 195 -11.68 4.71 -8.13
C VAL A 195 -11.91 5.60 -6.91
N ASN A 196 -10.93 5.64 -6.03
CA ASN A 196 -11.01 6.40 -4.79
C ASN A 196 -10.74 7.88 -5.07
N ALA A 197 -11.79 8.69 -4.92
CA ALA A 197 -11.73 10.11 -5.25
C ALA A 197 -11.19 10.95 -4.09
N ILE A 198 -10.35 11.93 -4.44
CA ILE A 198 -9.99 13.06 -3.58
C ILE A 198 -10.83 14.24 -4.03
N ARG A 199 -11.53 14.88 -3.10
CA ARG A 199 -12.48 15.95 -3.41
C ARG A 199 -12.36 17.12 -2.45
N PRO A 200 -12.67 18.33 -2.92
CA PRO A 200 -12.87 19.45 -2.04
C PRO A 200 -14.15 19.26 -1.21
N THR A 201 -14.07 19.61 0.05
CA THR A 201 -15.20 19.76 0.95
C THR A 201 -15.32 21.23 1.35
N GLU A 202 -16.28 21.57 2.18
CA GLU A 202 -16.44 22.96 2.64
C GLU A 202 -15.22 23.52 3.39
N ARG A 203 -14.37 22.66 3.94
CA ARG A 203 -13.26 23.05 4.81
C ARG A 203 -11.89 22.71 4.28
N ASP A 204 -11.77 21.59 3.54
CA ASP A 204 -10.49 21.01 3.17
C ASP A 204 -10.61 20.10 1.92
N LEU A 205 -9.48 19.57 1.47
CA LEU A 205 -9.43 18.50 0.49
C LEU A 205 -9.41 17.17 1.22
N ARG A 206 -10.33 16.25 0.86
CA ARG A 206 -10.46 14.95 1.53
C ARG A 206 -10.37 13.75 0.59
N LEU A 207 -9.75 12.71 1.11
CA LEU A 207 -9.83 11.37 0.53
C LEU A 207 -11.18 10.76 0.90
N LEU A 208 -12.06 10.55 -0.07
CA LEU A 208 -13.44 10.08 0.18
C LEU A 208 -13.62 8.58 -0.04
N GLY A 209 -12.68 7.89 -0.68
CA GLY A 209 -12.79 6.47 -1.00
C GLY A 209 -11.75 5.59 -0.31
N SER A 210 -12.11 4.32 -0.08
CA SER A 210 -11.23 3.29 0.44
C SER A 210 -11.62 1.92 -0.13
N ARG A 211 -11.75 1.86 -1.46
CA ARG A 211 -12.07 0.63 -2.17
C ARG A 211 -10.86 0.07 -2.89
N THR A 212 -10.82 -1.23 -3.03
CA THR A 212 -9.84 -1.92 -3.87
C THR A 212 -10.30 -1.94 -5.32
N THR A 213 -9.43 -2.37 -6.23
CA THR A 213 -9.80 -2.58 -7.64
C THR A 213 -10.40 -3.97 -7.91
N SER A 214 -10.77 -4.74 -6.87
CA SER A 214 -11.36 -6.05 -7.03
C SER A 214 -12.83 -5.98 -7.43
N ASP A 215 -13.29 -6.88 -8.31
CA ASP A 215 -14.72 -7.04 -8.63
C ASP A 215 -15.42 -7.93 -7.62
N ASP A 216 -14.68 -8.66 -6.82
CA ASP A 216 -15.19 -9.51 -5.77
C ASP A 216 -15.68 -8.67 -4.58
N LEU A 217 -16.90 -8.92 -4.13
CA LEU A 217 -17.53 -8.16 -3.04
C LEU A 217 -16.79 -8.33 -1.71
N ASP A 218 -16.21 -9.50 -1.48
CA ASP A 218 -15.44 -9.80 -0.25
C ASP A 218 -14.16 -8.94 -0.16
N TRP A 219 -13.63 -8.55 -1.30
CA TRP A 219 -12.39 -7.77 -1.41
C TRP A 219 -12.61 -6.30 -1.73
N THR A 220 -13.87 -5.82 -1.71
CA THR A 220 -14.19 -4.44 -2.07
C THR A 220 -13.47 -3.42 -1.18
N HIS A 221 -13.33 -3.71 0.11
CA HIS A 221 -12.83 -2.74 1.08
C HIS A 221 -11.34 -2.92 1.39
N LEU A 222 -10.58 -1.86 1.18
CA LEU A 222 -9.15 -1.83 1.46
C LEU A 222 -8.83 -2.14 2.93
N SER A 223 -9.67 -1.67 3.87
CA SER A 223 -9.50 -1.96 5.31
C SER A 223 -9.59 -3.45 5.61
N VAL A 224 -10.53 -4.16 4.99
CA VAL A 224 -10.66 -5.63 5.12
C VAL A 224 -9.37 -6.31 4.66
N ARG A 225 -8.92 -6.01 3.44
CA ARG A 225 -7.68 -6.61 2.92
C ARG A 225 -6.47 -6.33 3.82
N ARG A 226 -6.38 -5.12 4.36
CA ARG A 226 -5.29 -4.72 5.25
C ARG A 226 -5.33 -5.45 6.59
N VAL A 227 -6.51 -5.61 7.19
CA VAL A 227 -6.69 -6.40 8.42
C VAL A 227 -6.22 -7.83 8.21
N LEU A 228 -6.59 -8.46 7.08
CA LEU A 228 -6.20 -9.82 6.79
C LEU A 228 -4.68 -9.96 6.60
N HIS A 229 -4.04 -9.07 5.84
CA HIS A 229 -2.59 -9.05 5.71
C HIS A 229 -1.87 -8.83 7.05
N TRP A 230 -2.42 -7.95 7.91
CA TRP A 230 -1.89 -7.73 9.24
C TRP A 230 -2.03 -8.99 10.09
N LEU A 231 -3.19 -9.64 10.05
CA LEU A 231 -3.46 -10.86 10.81
C LEU A 231 -2.56 -12.00 10.37
N GLU A 232 -2.46 -12.28 9.07
CA GLU A 232 -1.53 -13.26 8.50
C GLU A 232 -0.11 -13.08 9.03
N ARG A 233 0.37 -11.83 9.00
CA ARG A 233 1.69 -11.49 9.51
C ARG A 233 1.83 -11.74 11.01
N GLN A 234 0.85 -11.31 11.82
CA GLN A 234 0.90 -11.48 13.26
C GLN A 234 0.89 -12.96 13.63
N LEU A 235 0.00 -13.74 13.01
CA LEU A 235 -0.08 -15.18 13.23
C LEU A 235 1.24 -15.88 12.87
N ALA A 236 1.86 -15.51 11.76
CA ALA A 236 3.16 -16.05 11.37
C ALA A 236 4.28 -15.68 12.36
N ILE A 237 4.27 -14.47 12.93
CA ILE A 237 5.25 -14.06 13.94
C ILE A 237 5.00 -14.77 15.26
N ASP A 238 3.74 -14.78 15.72
CA ASP A 238 3.33 -15.32 17.01
C ASP A 238 3.48 -16.86 17.08
N SER A 239 3.50 -17.56 15.93
CA SER A 239 3.68 -19.00 15.84
C SER A 239 5.14 -19.45 15.72
N ARG A 240 6.12 -18.56 15.55
CA ARG A 240 7.55 -18.92 15.34
C ARG A 240 8.16 -19.79 16.44
N TRP A 241 7.75 -19.60 17.67
CA TRP A 241 8.24 -20.37 18.81
C TRP A 241 7.84 -21.84 18.75
N ALA A 242 6.78 -22.20 18.00
CA ALA A 242 6.29 -23.56 17.85
C ALA A 242 7.17 -24.46 16.95
N VAL A 243 8.17 -23.86 16.29
CA VAL A 243 9.14 -24.58 15.47
C VAL A 243 10.00 -25.44 16.38
N PHE A 244 10.12 -26.74 16.07
CA PHE A 244 10.82 -27.76 16.85
C PHE A 244 10.15 -28.23 18.15
N GLU A 245 8.96 -27.69 18.52
CA GLU A 245 8.18 -28.23 19.63
C GLU A 245 7.52 -29.56 19.22
N PRO A 246 7.39 -30.53 20.16
CA PRO A 246 6.66 -31.76 19.88
C PRO A 246 5.22 -31.49 19.47
N ASP A 247 4.70 -32.20 18.48
CA ASP A 247 3.32 -32.10 18.06
C ASP A 247 2.39 -32.82 19.03
N ASP A 248 2.08 -32.19 20.14
CA ASP A 248 1.21 -32.69 21.17
C ASP A 248 -0.01 -31.80 21.42
N ARG A 249 -0.88 -32.25 22.31
CA ARG A 249 -2.08 -31.50 22.71
C ARG A 249 -1.73 -30.16 23.38
N ILE A 250 -0.59 -30.10 24.07
CA ILE A 250 -0.16 -28.89 24.80
C ILE A 250 0.26 -27.82 23.80
N LEU A 251 1.07 -28.15 22.80
CA LEU A 251 1.48 -27.26 21.72
C LEU A 251 0.26 -26.66 21.02
N ARG A 252 -0.68 -27.51 20.61
CA ARG A 252 -1.91 -27.07 19.91
C ARG A 252 -2.76 -26.16 20.76
N GLY A 253 -2.94 -26.47 22.07
CA GLY A 253 -3.67 -25.61 23.01
C GLY A 253 -3.00 -24.26 23.21
N ARG A 254 -1.67 -24.21 23.27
CA ARG A 254 -0.91 -22.93 23.39
C ARG A 254 -1.03 -22.10 22.12
N LEU A 255 -0.92 -22.71 20.94
CA LEU A 255 -1.09 -22.02 19.64
C LEU A 255 -2.51 -21.46 19.50
N SER A 256 -3.55 -22.29 19.74
CA SER A 256 -4.95 -21.83 19.68
C SER A 256 -5.20 -20.64 20.60
N ARG A 257 -4.75 -20.73 21.85
CA ARG A 257 -4.90 -19.64 22.82
C ARG A 257 -4.16 -18.36 22.40
N GLY A 258 -2.96 -18.48 21.83
CA GLY A 258 -2.21 -17.33 21.31
C GLY A 258 -2.98 -16.62 20.18
N VAL A 259 -3.54 -17.39 19.24
CA VAL A 259 -4.38 -16.88 18.17
C VAL A 259 -5.67 -16.24 18.71
N GLU A 260 -6.36 -16.92 19.64
CA GLU A 260 -7.59 -16.39 20.28
C GLU A 260 -7.35 -15.05 20.96
N LEU A 261 -6.26 -14.90 21.71
CA LEU A 261 -5.90 -13.64 22.37
C LEU A 261 -5.67 -12.52 21.34
N ARG A 262 -5.05 -12.83 20.19
CA ARG A 262 -4.85 -11.85 19.12
C ARG A 262 -6.17 -11.41 18.50
N LEU A 263 -7.06 -12.36 18.22
CA LEU A 263 -8.38 -12.10 17.65
C LEU A 263 -9.30 -11.38 18.62
N GLN A 264 -9.26 -11.74 19.91
CA GLN A 264 -10.00 -11.04 20.95
C GLN A 264 -9.60 -9.56 21.01
N GLY A 265 -8.30 -9.25 21.00
CA GLY A 265 -7.83 -7.86 20.97
C GLY A 265 -8.29 -7.10 19.73
N LEU A 266 -8.32 -7.76 18.56
CA LEU A 266 -8.83 -7.15 17.33
C LEU A 266 -10.35 -6.94 17.39
N TYR A 267 -11.11 -7.85 17.98
CA TYR A 267 -12.55 -7.73 18.21
C TYR A 267 -12.87 -6.57 19.16
N GLU A 268 -12.17 -6.48 20.29
CA GLU A 268 -12.34 -5.41 21.28
C GLU A 268 -11.98 -4.02 20.70
N ALA A 269 -11.03 -3.98 19.77
CA ALA A 269 -10.70 -2.77 19.01
C ALA A 269 -11.74 -2.42 17.94
N GLY A 270 -12.79 -3.22 17.75
CA GLY A 270 -13.81 -3.01 16.71
C GLY A 270 -13.38 -3.43 15.31
N GLY A 271 -12.31 -4.21 15.17
CA GLY A 271 -11.80 -4.67 13.88
C GLY A 271 -12.54 -5.89 13.32
N LEU A 272 -13.33 -6.56 14.13
CA LEU A 272 -14.18 -7.69 13.74
C LEU A 272 -15.65 -7.40 14.05
N GLN A 273 -16.53 -7.94 13.22
CA GLN A 273 -17.98 -7.78 13.31
C GLN A 273 -18.61 -8.98 14.03
N GLY A 274 -19.60 -8.74 14.88
CA GLY A 274 -20.34 -9.74 15.62
C GLY A 274 -20.84 -9.15 16.95
N ARG A 275 -21.95 -9.63 17.47
CA ARG A 275 -22.46 -9.25 18.79
C ARG A 275 -21.71 -9.95 19.91
N THR A 276 -21.13 -11.10 19.60
CA THR A 276 -20.32 -11.91 20.51
C THR A 276 -19.01 -12.28 19.84
N ALA A 277 -18.00 -12.62 20.62
CA ALA A 277 -16.72 -13.08 20.10
C ALA A 277 -16.87 -14.32 19.21
N GLY A 278 -17.77 -15.24 19.53
CA GLY A 278 -18.04 -16.45 18.75
C GLY A 278 -18.71 -16.20 17.39
N GLU A 279 -19.38 -15.05 17.21
CA GLU A 279 -19.87 -14.60 15.90
C GLU A 279 -18.77 -13.89 15.10
N ALA A 280 -17.79 -13.31 15.78
CA ALA A 280 -16.74 -12.51 15.16
C ALA A 280 -15.56 -13.33 14.65
N TYR A 281 -15.23 -14.42 15.36
CA TYR A 281 -14.12 -15.29 14.97
C TYR A 281 -14.25 -16.68 15.58
N PHE A 282 -13.53 -17.64 15.00
CA PHE A 282 -13.31 -18.94 15.61
C PHE A 282 -11.87 -19.43 15.37
N VAL A 283 -11.40 -20.29 16.27
CA VAL A 283 -10.11 -20.98 16.15
C VAL A 283 -10.35 -22.46 16.38
N ARG A 284 -9.94 -23.32 15.45
CA ARG A 284 -10.05 -24.76 15.56
C ARG A 284 -8.69 -25.39 15.29
N ALA A 285 -8.22 -26.18 16.23
CA ALA A 285 -7.05 -27.03 16.02
C ALA A 285 -7.52 -28.38 15.50
N ASN A 286 -7.06 -28.80 14.34
CA ASN A 286 -7.37 -30.12 13.81
C ASN A 286 -6.64 -31.19 14.60
N ALA A 287 -7.25 -32.39 14.69
CA ALA A 287 -6.59 -33.55 15.29
C ALA A 287 -5.32 -33.91 14.49
N PRO A 288 -4.31 -34.58 15.11
CA PRO A 288 -3.14 -35.07 14.38
C PRO A 288 -3.59 -35.91 13.19
N SER A 289 -3.12 -35.59 12.00
CA SER A 289 -3.34 -36.46 10.85
C SER A 289 -2.50 -37.71 11.02
N THR A 290 -3.14 -38.85 11.21
CA THR A 290 -2.50 -40.15 11.14
C THR A 290 -2.23 -40.48 9.67
N GLY A 291 -1.05 -40.15 9.16
CA GLY A 291 -0.65 -40.40 7.78
C GLY A 291 0.52 -39.52 7.35
N ALA A 292 0.93 -39.61 6.09
CA ALA A 292 2.04 -38.87 5.50
C ALA A 292 1.88 -37.33 5.70
N GLY A 293 2.40 -36.82 6.77
CA GLY A 293 2.26 -35.43 7.25
C GLY A 293 2.67 -35.28 8.71
N GLU A 294 3.45 -36.23 9.22
CA GLU A 294 4.03 -36.14 10.56
C GLU A 294 4.81 -34.84 10.74
N GLY A 295 4.45 -34.09 11.77
CA GLY A 295 5.07 -32.82 12.09
C GLY A 295 4.32 -31.58 11.55
N ARG A 296 3.12 -31.72 10.94
CA ARG A 296 2.30 -30.60 10.47
C ARG A 296 1.18 -30.28 11.46
N VAL A 297 1.23 -29.12 12.10
CA VAL A 297 0.14 -28.59 12.90
C VAL A 297 -0.72 -27.67 12.04
N VAL A 298 -2.02 -27.92 11.99
CA VAL A 298 -2.99 -27.10 11.24
C VAL A 298 -3.94 -26.46 12.22
N LEU A 299 -4.05 -25.12 12.14
CA LEU A 299 -5.05 -24.32 12.82
C LEU A 299 -5.94 -23.68 11.76
N GLU A 300 -7.24 -23.91 11.88
CA GLU A 300 -8.27 -23.22 11.10
C GLU A 300 -8.73 -21.98 11.86
N VAL A 301 -8.64 -20.83 11.24
CA VAL A 301 -9.00 -19.55 11.82
C VAL A 301 -10.01 -18.86 10.91
N GLY A 302 -11.21 -18.63 11.43
CA GLY A 302 -12.24 -17.86 10.74
C GLY A 302 -12.42 -16.51 11.39
N VAL A 303 -12.60 -15.47 10.57
CA VAL A 303 -12.83 -14.09 11.05
C VAL A 303 -13.93 -13.42 10.21
N ALA A 304 -14.71 -12.56 10.85
CA ALA A 304 -15.68 -11.66 10.24
C ALA A 304 -15.14 -10.22 10.35
N PRO A 305 -14.52 -9.64 9.32
CA PRO A 305 -14.04 -8.26 9.35
C PRO A 305 -15.18 -7.26 9.61
N ALA A 306 -14.87 -6.09 10.16
CA ALA A 306 -15.83 -5.05 10.56
C ALA A 306 -16.61 -4.38 9.41
N VAL A 307 -16.48 -4.86 8.19
CA VAL A 307 -17.31 -4.48 7.05
C VAL A 307 -18.12 -5.71 6.65
N PRO A 308 -19.38 -5.59 6.17
CA PRO A 308 -20.18 -6.74 5.81
C PRO A 308 -19.44 -7.64 4.82
N ALA A 309 -18.87 -8.69 5.32
CA ALA A 309 -18.18 -9.72 4.56
C ALA A 309 -18.51 -11.08 5.19
N GLU A 310 -18.56 -12.10 4.36
CA GLU A 310 -18.69 -13.47 4.83
C GLU A 310 -17.45 -13.87 5.63
N PHE A 311 -17.57 -14.97 6.40
CA PHE A 311 -16.43 -15.52 7.12
C PHE A 311 -15.30 -15.90 6.15
N ILE A 312 -14.10 -15.41 6.46
CA ILE A 312 -12.88 -15.77 5.74
C ILE A 312 -12.10 -16.74 6.62
N VAL A 313 -11.83 -17.92 6.08
CA VAL A 313 -11.14 -18.99 6.80
C VAL A 313 -9.66 -18.94 6.47
N PHE A 314 -8.82 -18.86 7.49
CA PHE A 314 -7.37 -19.04 7.39
C PHE A 314 -7.00 -20.47 7.79
N GLU A 315 -6.24 -21.14 6.96
CA GLU A 315 -5.60 -22.40 7.31
C GLU A 315 -4.13 -22.14 7.62
N LEU A 316 -3.75 -22.31 8.88
CA LEU A 316 -2.36 -22.31 9.30
C LEU A 316 -1.82 -23.74 9.19
N SER A 317 -0.86 -23.96 8.33
CA SER A 317 -0.19 -25.24 8.23
C SER A 317 1.30 -25.09 8.48
N ARG A 318 1.85 -25.95 9.32
CA ARG A 318 3.29 -26.11 9.47
C ARG A 318 3.79 -27.04 8.39
N LEU A 319 4.74 -26.62 7.59
CA LEU A 319 5.39 -27.43 6.58
C LEU A 319 6.48 -28.29 7.25
N GLU A 320 6.88 -29.38 6.59
CA GLU A 320 7.95 -30.28 7.05
C GLU A 320 9.30 -29.58 7.25
N ASP A 321 9.53 -28.48 6.52
CA ASP A 321 10.73 -27.63 6.64
C ASP A 321 10.68 -26.63 7.83
N GLY A 322 9.70 -26.77 8.72
CA GLY A 322 9.52 -25.92 9.89
C GLY A 322 8.90 -24.54 9.61
N ARG A 323 8.54 -24.24 8.37
CA ARG A 323 7.85 -22.99 8.03
C ARG A 323 6.37 -23.11 8.32
N THR A 324 5.75 -21.96 8.63
CA THR A 324 4.29 -21.87 8.78
C THR A 324 3.72 -21.29 7.48
N ARG A 325 2.78 -21.98 6.85
CA ARG A 325 2.00 -21.47 5.72
C ARG A 325 0.63 -21.04 6.22
N VAL A 326 0.21 -19.85 5.82
CA VAL A 326 -1.12 -19.32 6.06
C VAL A 326 -1.86 -19.28 4.72
N GLU A 327 -2.93 -20.03 4.58
CA GLU A 327 -3.78 -20.02 3.39
C GLU A 327 -5.14 -19.42 3.75
N VAL A 328 -5.66 -18.57 2.86
CA VAL A 328 -7.00 -17.99 2.98
C VAL A 328 -7.94 -18.86 2.16
N ARG A 329 -8.91 -19.49 2.83
CA ARG A 329 -10.02 -20.20 2.14
C ARG A 329 -11.31 -19.43 2.31
N ARG A 330 -12.09 -19.34 1.25
CA ARG A 330 -13.47 -18.85 1.36
C ARG A 330 -14.28 -19.89 2.12
N GLY A 331 -14.97 -19.46 3.16
CA GLY A 331 -16.05 -20.24 3.74
C GLY A 331 -17.20 -20.30 2.72
N GLY A 332 -17.54 -21.48 2.27
CA GLY A 332 -18.74 -21.71 1.47
C GLY A 332 -19.99 -21.59 2.33
#